data_920ccecd167f23ac8a8ba4e1b139b831
#
_entry.id   920ccecd167f23ac8a8ba4e1b139b831
#
_cell.length_a   1.000
_cell.length_b   1.000
_cell.length_c   1.000
_cell.angle_alpha   90.00
_cell.angle_beta   90.00
_cell.angle_gamma   90.00
#
_symmetry.space_group_name_H-M   'P 1'
#
loop_
_entity.id
_entity.type
_entity.pdbx_description
1 polymer ?
#
loop_
_entity_poly.entity_id
_entity_poly.type
_entity_poly.pdbx_seq_one_letter_code
_entity_poly.pdbx_strand_id
1 'polypeptide(L)'
;MKATRDWFGETLVKIGEENEKVIVVNCDLGSATKTSQFKKIFPSRFFECGIAEANSIGIAAGLAQEGFRPFLSGFGHFMTGKFLEIFQTIGLNNSGVVLVGTHVGLAIGKDGPTQMGLR
;
A
#
# COMPACT_ATOMS: atom_id res chain seq x y z
N MET A 1 -3.69 0.15 -23.59
CA MET A 1 -3.61 1.19 -22.54
C MET A 1 -3.10 0.52 -21.28
N LYS A 2 -2.14 1.11 -20.57
CA LYS A 2 -1.55 0.56 -19.35
C LYS A 2 -2.36 1.02 -18.14
N ALA A 3 -2.67 0.11 -17.21
CA ALA A 3 -3.43 0.46 -16.01
C ALA A 3 -2.61 1.35 -15.04
N THR A 4 -3.30 2.19 -14.26
CA THR A 4 -2.64 3.07 -13.26
C THR A 4 -1.77 2.30 -12.28
N ARG A 5 -2.20 1.10 -11.86
CA ARG A 5 -1.41 0.23 -10.97
C ARG A 5 -0.10 -0.26 -11.59
N ASP A 6 -0.05 -0.43 -12.90
CA ASP A 6 1.19 -0.83 -13.58
C ASP A 6 2.20 0.32 -13.57
N TRP A 7 1.72 1.54 -13.84
CA TRP A 7 2.53 2.75 -13.68
C TRP A 7 3.02 2.94 -12.23
N PHE A 8 2.14 2.70 -11.27
CA PHE A 8 2.50 2.75 -9.85
C PHE A 8 3.65 1.79 -9.54
N GLY A 9 3.55 0.51 -9.91
CA GLY A 9 4.58 -0.48 -9.63
C GLY A 9 5.95 -0.10 -10.23
N GLU A 10 5.97 0.38 -11.48
CA GLU A 10 7.22 0.82 -12.13
C GLU A 10 7.81 2.08 -11.51
N THR A 11 6.95 3.06 -11.18
CA THR A 11 7.39 4.30 -10.55
C THR A 11 7.93 4.03 -9.14
N LEU A 12 7.28 3.12 -8.41
CA LEU A 12 7.74 2.72 -7.07
C LEU A 12 9.15 2.13 -7.08
N VAL A 13 9.48 1.33 -8.09
CA VAL A 13 10.85 0.83 -8.28
C VAL A 13 11.83 1.97 -8.51
N LYS A 14 11.51 2.91 -9.40
CA LYS A 14 12.39 4.08 -9.67
C LYS A 14 12.62 4.92 -8.42
N ILE A 15 11.56 5.21 -7.67
CA ILE A 15 11.67 5.94 -6.40
C ILE A 15 12.54 5.17 -5.40
N GLY A 16 12.42 3.84 -5.37
CA GLY A 16 13.24 2.98 -4.53
C GLY A 16 14.73 2.97 -4.91
N GLU A 17 15.05 3.14 -6.19
CA GLU A 17 16.44 3.30 -6.68
C GLU A 17 17.03 4.64 -6.25
N GLU A 18 16.23 5.70 -6.26
CA GLU A 18 16.66 7.06 -5.93
C GLU A 18 16.72 7.32 -4.41
N ASN A 19 15.96 6.55 -3.61
CA ASN A 19 15.84 6.79 -2.17
C ASN A 19 15.77 5.46 -1.39
N GLU A 20 16.84 5.15 -0.67
CA GLU A 20 16.96 3.93 0.15
C GLU A 20 15.99 3.88 1.35
N LYS A 21 15.44 5.03 1.75
CA LYS A 21 14.42 5.11 2.81
C LYS A 21 13.05 4.60 2.36
N VAL A 22 12.83 4.48 1.05
CA VAL A 22 11.57 3.93 0.51
C VAL A 22 11.48 2.44 0.80
N ILE A 23 10.41 2.06 1.46
CA ILE A 23 10.07 0.68 1.80
C ILE A 23 8.62 0.39 1.42
N VAL A 24 8.28 -0.87 1.27
CA VAL A 24 6.92 -1.31 0.93
C VAL A 24 6.37 -2.20 2.02
N VAL A 25 5.14 -1.90 2.42
CA VAL A 25 4.34 -2.76 3.30
C VAL A 25 3.17 -3.29 2.48
N ASN A 26 2.93 -4.59 2.53
CA ASN A 26 1.96 -5.28 1.70
C ASN A 26 1.05 -6.21 2.50
N CYS A 27 -0.19 -6.41 2.04
CA CYS A 27 -1.22 -7.22 2.66
C CYS A 27 -1.66 -8.37 1.73
N ASP A 28 -0.71 -9.22 1.33
CA ASP A 28 -0.94 -10.36 0.41
C ASP A 28 -1.54 -9.97 -0.96
N LEU A 29 -1.29 -8.75 -1.40
CA LEU A 29 -1.81 -8.19 -2.66
C LEU A 29 -0.72 -7.72 -3.63
N GLY A 30 0.53 -8.15 -3.42
CA GLY A 30 1.68 -7.64 -4.17
C GLY A 30 1.59 -7.82 -5.69
N SER A 31 1.01 -8.91 -6.15
CA SER A 31 0.76 -9.16 -7.58
C SER A 31 -0.32 -8.22 -8.13
N ALA A 32 -1.43 -8.08 -7.39
CA ALA A 32 -2.57 -7.26 -7.80
C ALA A 32 -2.23 -5.77 -7.81
N THR A 33 -1.54 -5.28 -6.79
CA THR A 33 -1.10 -3.88 -6.63
C THR A 33 0.20 -3.57 -7.36
N LYS A 34 0.86 -4.57 -7.95
CA LYS A 34 2.15 -4.47 -8.66
C LYS A 34 3.37 -4.19 -7.78
N THR A 35 3.22 -4.21 -6.48
CA THR A 35 4.34 -4.03 -5.53
C THR A 35 5.31 -5.22 -5.51
N SER A 36 4.92 -6.37 -6.06
CA SER A 36 5.83 -7.50 -6.27
C SER A 36 7.03 -7.17 -7.17
N GLN A 37 6.94 -6.14 -8.02
CA GLN A 37 8.08 -5.63 -8.80
C GLN A 37 9.15 -5.05 -7.89
N PHE A 38 8.75 -4.26 -6.89
CA PHE A 38 9.66 -3.72 -5.88
C PHE A 38 10.31 -4.84 -5.04
N LYS A 39 9.53 -5.85 -4.63
CA LYS A 39 10.03 -7.00 -3.89
C LYS A 39 11.17 -7.73 -4.60
N LYS A 40 11.07 -7.88 -5.93
CA LYS A 40 12.10 -8.57 -6.74
C LYS A 40 13.45 -7.86 -6.71
N ILE A 41 13.46 -6.53 -6.64
CA ILE A 41 14.66 -5.70 -6.71
C ILE A 41 15.17 -5.38 -5.31
N PHE A 42 14.26 -5.09 -4.37
CA PHE A 42 14.57 -4.67 -3.01
C PHE A 42 13.91 -5.58 -1.96
N PRO A 43 14.25 -6.88 -1.90
CA PRO A 43 13.57 -7.83 -1.01
C PRO A 43 13.71 -7.47 0.48
N SER A 44 14.82 -6.85 0.89
CA SER A 44 15.05 -6.42 2.28
C SER A 44 14.24 -5.17 2.69
N ARG A 45 13.64 -4.48 1.72
CA ARG A 45 12.81 -3.30 1.93
C ARG A 45 11.32 -3.57 1.65
N PHE A 46 10.93 -4.83 1.61
CA PHE A 46 9.56 -5.27 1.37
C PHE A 46 9.06 -6.10 2.56
N PHE A 47 7.99 -5.65 3.19
CA PHE A 47 7.39 -6.27 4.37
C PHE A 47 6.03 -6.86 4.01
N GLU A 48 5.94 -8.18 4.04
CA GLU A 48 4.68 -8.88 3.84
C GLU A 48 4.00 -9.15 5.17
N CYS A 49 2.83 -8.59 5.38
CA CYS A 49 2.08 -8.68 6.62
C CYS A 49 0.92 -9.69 6.56
N GLY A 50 0.69 -10.28 5.38
CA GLY A 50 -0.49 -11.10 5.15
C GLY A 50 -1.78 -10.28 5.06
N ILE A 51 -2.94 -10.94 5.14
CA ILE A 51 -4.26 -10.28 5.08
C ILE A 51 -4.55 -9.63 6.45
N ALA A 52 -3.93 -8.48 6.70
CA ALA A 52 -3.95 -7.83 8.02
C ALA A 52 -3.80 -6.30 7.89
N GLU A 53 -4.76 -5.62 7.25
CA GLU A 53 -4.67 -4.19 6.92
C GLU A 53 -4.49 -3.31 8.16
N ALA A 54 -5.21 -3.57 9.26
CA ALA A 54 -5.07 -2.80 10.49
C ALA A 54 -3.65 -2.90 11.08
N ASN A 55 -3.09 -4.12 11.12
CA ASN A 55 -1.72 -4.36 11.58
C ASN A 55 -0.69 -3.68 10.65
N SER A 56 -0.90 -3.77 9.34
CA SER A 56 -0.02 -3.16 8.33
C SER A 56 0.02 -1.64 8.43
N ILE A 57 -1.11 -1.01 8.77
CA ILE A 57 -1.20 0.44 9.04
C ILE A 57 -0.31 0.80 10.24
N GLY A 58 -0.40 0.05 11.33
CA GLY A 58 0.45 0.25 12.51
C GLY A 58 1.94 0.05 12.22
N ILE A 59 2.30 -1.00 11.49
CA ILE A 59 3.68 -1.28 11.06
C ILE A 59 4.21 -0.12 10.20
N ALA A 60 3.45 0.31 9.20
CA ALA A 60 3.85 1.42 8.33
C ALA A 60 4.03 2.73 9.12
N ALA A 61 3.14 3.02 10.07
CA ALA A 61 3.26 4.20 10.93
C ALA A 61 4.52 4.16 11.78
N GLY A 62 4.84 3.01 12.40
CA GLY A 62 6.06 2.82 13.20
C GLY A 62 7.33 2.99 12.36
N LEU A 63 7.38 2.39 11.17
CA LEU A 63 8.50 2.53 10.24
C LEU A 63 8.69 3.99 9.78
N ALA A 64 7.59 4.72 9.58
CA ALA A 64 7.68 6.14 9.24
C ALA A 64 8.28 6.99 10.37
N GLN A 65 7.98 6.66 11.64
CA GLN A 65 8.57 7.31 12.80
C GLN A 65 10.07 7.04 12.93
N GLU A 66 10.53 5.88 12.46
CA GLU A 66 11.96 5.54 12.38
C GLU A 66 12.68 6.20 11.19
N GLY A 67 12.01 7.08 10.45
CA GLY A 67 12.60 7.86 9.36
C GLY A 67 12.56 7.19 8.00
N PHE A 68 11.85 6.08 7.86
CA PHE A 68 11.58 5.49 6.55
C PHE A 68 10.42 6.20 5.83
N ARG A 69 10.28 5.89 4.54
CA ARG A 69 9.15 6.34 3.72
C ARG A 69 8.32 5.13 3.27
N PRO A 70 7.40 4.66 4.10
CA PRO A 70 6.61 3.48 3.77
C PRO A 70 5.55 3.78 2.72
N PHE A 71 5.44 2.89 1.74
CA PHE A 71 4.32 2.77 0.81
C PHE A 71 3.50 1.55 1.23
N LEU A 72 2.32 1.77 1.79
CA LEU A 72 1.37 0.71 2.12
C LEU A 72 0.33 0.63 1.03
N SER A 73 0.29 -0.49 0.31
CA SER A 73 -0.64 -0.70 -0.79
C SER A 73 -1.61 -1.84 -0.53
N GLY A 74 -2.84 -1.64 -0.94
CA GLY A 74 -3.90 -2.63 -0.85
C GLY A 74 -5.09 -2.25 -1.72
N PHE A 75 -6.18 -3.01 -1.63
CA PHE A 75 -7.42 -2.58 -2.26
C PHE A 75 -8.02 -1.40 -1.48
N GLY A 76 -8.45 -0.37 -2.22
CA GLY A 76 -8.94 0.87 -1.61
C GLY A 76 -10.09 0.64 -0.65
N HIS A 77 -11.00 -0.29 -0.97
CA HIS A 77 -12.11 -0.64 -0.08
C HIS A 77 -11.65 -1.19 1.28
N PHE A 78 -10.63 -2.05 1.28
CA PHE A 78 -10.09 -2.63 2.51
C PHE A 78 -9.35 -1.57 3.34
N MET A 79 -8.61 -0.68 2.69
CA MET A 79 -7.92 0.43 3.35
C MET A 79 -8.90 1.44 3.95
N THR A 80 -9.92 1.88 3.19
CA THR A 80 -10.91 2.84 3.70
C THR A 80 -11.78 2.26 4.81
N GLY A 81 -11.97 0.94 4.83
CA GLY A 81 -12.61 0.23 5.93
C GLY A 81 -11.85 0.31 7.27
N LYS A 82 -10.58 0.74 7.24
CA LYS A 82 -9.71 0.93 8.43
C LYS A 82 -9.52 2.41 8.76
N PHE A 83 -10.55 3.21 8.53
CA PHE A 83 -10.50 4.66 8.76
C PHE A 83 -9.97 5.03 10.15
N LEU A 84 -10.44 4.36 11.19
CA LEU A 84 -10.07 4.70 12.57
C LEU A 84 -8.59 4.43 12.84
N GLU A 85 -8.07 3.31 12.37
CA GLU A 85 -6.66 2.96 12.49
C GLU A 85 -5.78 3.97 11.73
N ILE A 86 -6.17 4.33 10.51
CA ILE A 86 -5.46 5.33 9.71
C ILE A 86 -5.46 6.69 10.42
N PHE A 87 -6.62 7.13 10.91
CA PHE A 87 -6.75 8.40 11.61
C PHE A 87 -5.88 8.47 12.85
N GLN A 88 -5.96 7.44 13.71
CA GLN A 88 -5.26 7.42 15.00
C GLN A 88 -3.75 7.22 14.86
N THR A 89 -3.30 6.34 13.98
CA THR A 89 -1.87 5.98 13.91
C THR A 89 -1.09 6.83 12.90
N ILE A 90 -1.70 7.22 11.79
CA ILE A 90 -1.04 7.99 10.74
C ILE A 90 -1.43 9.47 10.85
N GLY A 91 -2.74 9.77 10.87
CA GLY A 91 -3.24 11.13 10.82
C GLY A 91 -2.84 11.96 12.03
N LEU A 92 -3.20 11.53 13.24
CA LEU A 92 -2.91 12.26 14.47
C LEU A 92 -1.41 12.39 14.77
N ASN A 93 -0.63 11.39 14.37
CA ASN A 93 0.83 11.40 14.58
C ASN A 93 1.59 12.06 13.41
N ASN A 94 0.90 12.55 12.40
CA ASN A 94 1.52 13.12 11.20
C ASN A 94 2.60 12.19 10.61
N SER A 95 2.34 10.89 10.60
CA SER A 95 3.30 9.89 10.12
C SER A 95 3.42 9.94 8.60
N GLY A 96 4.64 9.93 8.09
CA GLY A 96 4.95 10.07 6.67
C GLY A 96 4.67 8.83 5.82
N VAL A 97 3.51 8.19 5.98
CA VAL A 97 3.09 7.00 5.24
C VAL A 97 2.37 7.39 3.95
N VAL A 98 2.69 6.73 2.84
CA VAL A 98 1.95 6.83 1.58
C VAL A 98 0.97 5.65 1.50
N LEU A 99 -0.33 5.93 1.57
CA LEU A 99 -1.39 4.94 1.41
C LEU A 99 -1.81 4.85 -0.06
N VAL A 100 -1.79 3.66 -0.62
CA VAL A 100 -2.13 3.43 -2.04
C VAL A 100 -3.30 2.46 -2.15
N GLY A 101 -4.48 3.00 -2.44
CA GLY A 101 -5.69 2.22 -2.68
C GLY A 101 -5.88 1.93 -4.16
N THR A 102 -5.94 0.66 -4.52
CA THR A 102 -6.21 0.20 -5.89
C THR A 102 -7.57 -0.48 -6.00
N HIS A 103 -7.96 -0.88 -7.20
CA HIS A 103 -9.17 -1.70 -7.47
C HIS A 103 -10.48 -1.09 -6.97
N VAL A 104 -10.61 0.23 -7.00
CA VAL A 104 -11.87 0.91 -6.66
C VAL A 104 -12.70 1.19 -7.91
N GLY A 105 -14.01 1.28 -7.73
CA GLY A 105 -14.96 1.65 -8.77
C GLY A 105 -15.59 0.46 -9.49
N LEU A 106 -16.43 0.76 -10.48
CA LEU A 106 -17.24 -0.24 -11.21
C LEU A 106 -16.40 -1.22 -12.04
N ALA A 107 -15.18 -0.85 -12.41
CA ALA A 107 -14.31 -1.67 -13.25
C ALA A 107 -13.60 -2.82 -12.49
N ILE A 108 -13.93 -3.05 -11.22
CA ILE A 108 -13.35 -4.16 -10.41
C ILE A 108 -13.62 -5.54 -11.03
N GLY A 109 -14.67 -5.67 -11.82
CA GLY A 109 -15.03 -6.92 -12.49
C GLY A 109 -15.73 -7.92 -11.57
N LYS A 110 -15.31 -9.19 -11.67
CA LYS A 110 -15.97 -10.32 -10.98
C LYS A 110 -15.93 -10.25 -9.44
N ASP A 111 -15.02 -9.50 -8.87
CA ASP A 111 -14.90 -9.35 -7.41
C ASP A 111 -16.08 -8.58 -6.81
N GLY A 112 -16.70 -7.71 -7.60
CA GLY A 112 -18.00 -7.14 -7.30
C GLY A 112 -18.06 -6.18 -6.11
N PRO A 113 -19.25 -6.07 -5.47
CA PRO A 113 -19.53 -5.05 -4.46
C PRO A 113 -18.65 -5.10 -3.21
N THR A 114 -18.12 -6.26 -2.87
CA THR A 114 -17.28 -6.43 -1.68
C THR A 114 -15.93 -5.71 -1.79
N GLN A 115 -15.56 -5.27 -2.98
CA GLN A 115 -14.24 -4.68 -3.25
C GLN A 115 -14.30 -3.36 -4.03
N MET A 116 -15.49 -2.97 -4.52
CA MET A 116 -15.68 -1.74 -5.30
C MET A 116 -15.27 -0.45 -4.58
N GLY A 117 -15.44 -0.41 -3.25
CA GLY A 117 -15.17 0.80 -2.48
C GLY A 117 -16.14 1.94 -2.76
N LEU A 118 -17.30 1.66 -3.33
CA LEU A 118 -18.39 2.62 -3.54
C LEU A 118 -19.34 2.56 -2.34
N ARG A 119 -19.58 3.71 -1.74
CA ARG A 119 -20.56 3.92 -0.66
C ARG A 119 -21.36 5.18 -0.92
#